data_255287af5cc6214e2e4320fa522d7f67
#
_entry.id   255287af5cc6214e2e4320fa522d7f67
#
_cell.length_a   1.000
_cell.length_b   1.000
_cell.length_c   1.000
_cell.angle_alpha   90.00
_cell.angle_beta   90.00
_cell.angle_gamma   90.00
#
_symmetry.space_group_name_H-M   'P 1'
#
loop_
_entity.id
_entity.type
_entity.pdbx_description
1 polymer ?
#
loop_
_entity_poly.entity_id
_entity_poly.type
_entity_poly.pdbx_seq_one_letter_code
_entity_poly.pdbx_strand_id
1 'polypeptide(L)'
;MSVIENSKLTVVGAGSVGASTAYAALIRGSARHVALYDIATEKAEAEVLDLAHGTQFTGSSDIVGGSDISVVEGSHVVVITAGAKQEPGQTRIELAGTNAAILRSMMPELLEVAPDAIYVIVTNPCDVLTVLAQETTGLPPERIFASGTVLDTSRLRWKLAQRAGVAASSVHAHIIGEHGDTEFPLWSRATIGTVPIREWQSASHPRMGADELDRIAVDVRDAAYKVIQGKGATNYAIGLASTRIVEAILDDEHAVMPVSTVLRDFHGIDGVALSVPSIVSARGAFPIPETAFDVAELELLRRSADALREVADSLREGPSAAS
;
A
#
# COMPACT_ATOMS: atom_id res chain seq x y z
N MET A 1 17.61 -10.66 -7.46
CA MET A 1 17.60 -10.30 -8.91
C MET A 1 16.22 -10.69 -9.39
N SER A 2 15.54 -9.75 -10.09
CA SER A 2 14.20 -10.02 -10.61
C SER A 2 14.19 -11.26 -11.49
N VAL A 3 13.16 -12.10 -11.34
CA VAL A 3 12.92 -13.26 -12.22
C VAL A 3 12.49 -12.79 -13.61
N ILE A 4 11.90 -11.59 -13.68
CA ILE A 4 11.49 -10.94 -14.93
C ILE A 4 12.73 -10.27 -15.55
N GLU A 5 13.18 -10.75 -16.69
CA GLU A 5 14.26 -10.14 -17.46
C GLU A 5 13.87 -8.72 -17.88
N ASN A 6 14.79 -7.75 -17.73
CA ASN A 6 14.53 -6.33 -18.03
C ASN A 6 13.30 -5.76 -17.29
N SER A 7 13.08 -6.17 -16.05
CA SER A 7 11.95 -5.71 -15.24
C SER A 7 11.88 -4.19 -15.18
N LYS A 8 10.68 -3.64 -15.37
CA LYS A 8 10.41 -2.21 -15.33
C LYS A 8 9.34 -1.88 -14.30
N LEU A 9 9.71 -0.97 -13.39
CA LEU A 9 8.84 -0.30 -12.45
C LEU A 9 8.57 1.11 -12.94
N THR A 10 7.32 1.51 -13.06
CA THR A 10 6.97 2.92 -13.19
C THR A 10 6.27 3.43 -11.94
N VAL A 11 6.72 4.56 -11.43
CA VAL A 11 6.06 5.31 -10.34
C VAL A 11 5.35 6.50 -10.97
N VAL A 12 4.04 6.58 -10.77
CA VAL A 12 3.19 7.67 -11.23
C VAL A 12 2.97 8.65 -10.09
N GLY A 13 3.45 9.88 -10.27
CA GLY A 13 3.47 10.94 -9.28
C GLY A 13 4.87 11.20 -8.73
N ALA A 14 5.48 12.34 -9.08
CA ALA A 14 6.78 12.79 -8.59
C ALA A 14 6.69 13.57 -7.27
N GLY A 15 5.70 13.25 -6.44
CA GLY A 15 5.59 13.76 -5.07
C GLY A 15 6.58 13.07 -4.12
N SER A 16 6.59 13.50 -2.85
CA SER A 16 7.51 12.95 -1.84
C SER A 16 7.40 11.43 -1.67
N VAL A 17 6.22 10.85 -1.85
CA VAL A 17 6.01 9.40 -1.79
C VAL A 17 6.59 8.73 -3.03
N GLY A 18 6.28 9.25 -4.23
CA GLY A 18 6.78 8.67 -5.48
C GLY A 18 8.29 8.75 -5.60
N ALA A 19 8.89 9.91 -5.32
CA ALA A 19 10.35 10.07 -5.29
C ALA A 19 11.02 9.13 -4.28
N SER A 20 10.42 8.96 -3.08
CA SER A 20 10.93 8.01 -2.08
C SER A 20 10.80 6.55 -2.54
N THR A 21 9.74 6.21 -3.29
CA THR A 21 9.55 4.86 -3.85
C THR A 21 10.59 4.59 -4.93
N ALA A 22 10.78 5.52 -5.87
CA ALA A 22 11.80 5.40 -6.91
C ALA A 22 13.22 5.31 -6.32
N TYR A 23 13.53 6.14 -5.33
CA TYR A 23 14.81 6.13 -4.62
C TYR A 23 15.06 4.80 -3.90
N ALA A 24 14.05 4.29 -3.18
CA ALA A 24 14.16 3.00 -2.51
C ALA A 24 14.36 1.86 -3.52
N ALA A 25 13.65 1.87 -4.65
CA ALA A 25 13.78 0.87 -5.70
C ALA A 25 15.18 0.87 -6.34
N LEU A 26 15.76 2.05 -6.58
CA LEU A 26 17.14 2.19 -7.09
C LEU A 26 18.17 1.64 -6.12
N ILE A 27 18.09 2.01 -4.83
CA ILE A 27 19.04 1.53 -3.81
C ILE A 27 18.97 0.01 -3.65
N ARG A 28 17.77 -0.54 -3.67
CA ARG A 28 17.54 -1.99 -3.47
C ARG A 28 17.78 -2.80 -4.74
N GLY A 29 17.84 -2.16 -5.91
CA GLY A 29 17.92 -2.86 -7.19
C GLY A 29 16.66 -3.67 -7.50
N SER A 30 15.50 -3.16 -7.10
CA SER A 30 14.21 -3.89 -7.15
C SER A 30 13.69 -4.10 -8.56
N ALA A 31 14.09 -3.25 -9.50
CA ALA A 31 13.78 -3.38 -10.93
C ALA A 31 15.01 -3.01 -11.76
N ARG A 32 15.14 -3.55 -12.98
CA ARG A 32 16.21 -3.17 -13.89
C ARG A 32 16.05 -1.74 -14.37
N HIS A 33 14.81 -1.36 -14.71
CA HIS A 33 14.44 -0.03 -15.18
C HIS A 33 13.43 0.59 -14.20
N VAL A 34 13.73 1.79 -13.73
CA VAL A 34 12.81 2.61 -12.93
C VAL A 34 12.37 3.79 -13.78
N ALA A 35 11.08 4.06 -13.84
CA ALA A 35 10.53 5.24 -14.49
C ALA A 35 9.74 6.08 -13.49
N LEU A 36 9.83 7.42 -13.60
CA LEU A 36 9.06 8.37 -12.80
C LEU A 36 8.25 9.26 -13.73
N TYR A 37 6.93 9.14 -13.68
CA TYR A 37 5.99 9.92 -14.49
C TYR A 37 5.22 10.93 -13.63
N ASP A 38 5.15 12.18 -14.06
CA ASP A 38 4.27 13.19 -13.47
C ASP A 38 3.88 14.21 -14.54
N ILE A 39 2.65 14.72 -14.48
CA ILE A 39 2.18 15.79 -15.39
C ILE A 39 2.92 17.13 -15.18
N ALA A 40 3.54 17.34 -14.04
CA ALA A 40 4.36 18.49 -13.72
C ALA A 40 5.78 18.28 -14.27
N THR A 41 6.01 18.65 -15.54
CA THR A 41 7.23 18.39 -16.32
C THR A 41 8.51 18.78 -15.56
N GLU A 42 8.63 20.03 -15.17
CA GLU A 42 9.83 20.56 -14.48
C GLU A 42 10.16 19.76 -13.21
N LYS A 43 9.13 19.40 -12.48
CA LYS A 43 9.30 18.63 -11.24
C LYS A 43 9.75 17.20 -11.51
N ALA A 44 9.10 16.51 -12.47
CA ALA A 44 9.46 15.15 -12.84
C ALA A 44 10.91 15.08 -13.32
N GLU A 45 11.29 16.00 -14.21
CA GLU A 45 12.66 16.10 -14.75
C GLU A 45 13.69 16.36 -13.65
N ALA A 46 13.40 17.28 -12.71
CA ALA A 46 14.31 17.60 -11.61
C ALA A 46 14.51 16.39 -10.66
N GLU A 47 13.42 15.70 -10.28
CA GLU A 47 13.51 14.49 -9.42
C GLU A 47 14.28 13.37 -10.13
N VAL A 48 14.02 13.15 -11.43
CA VAL A 48 14.72 12.14 -12.21
C VAL A 48 16.21 12.47 -12.33
N LEU A 49 16.56 13.74 -12.58
CA LEU A 49 17.95 14.18 -12.69
C LEU A 49 18.72 13.95 -11.38
N ASP A 50 18.12 14.32 -10.24
CA ASP A 50 18.74 14.12 -8.93
C ASP A 50 18.94 12.63 -8.63
N LEU A 51 17.93 11.80 -8.86
CA LEU A 51 18.00 10.36 -8.69
C LEU A 51 19.05 9.73 -9.63
N ALA A 52 19.08 10.16 -10.91
CA ALA A 52 20.01 9.64 -11.91
C ALA A 52 21.47 9.89 -11.53
N HIS A 53 21.78 11.07 -10.98
CA HIS A 53 23.13 11.39 -10.47
C HIS A 53 23.58 10.46 -9.34
N GLY A 54 22.62 9.86 -8.59
CA GLY A 54 22.88 8.89 -7.54
C GLY A 54 23.13 7.46 -8.03
N THR A 55 22.76 7.10 -9.26
CA THR A 55 22.78 5.70 -9.73
C THR A 55 24.16 5.07 -9.73
N GLN A 56 25.24 5.84 -9.84
CA GLN A 56 26.61 5.33 -9.71
C GLN A 56 26.89 4.69 -8.34
N PHE A 57 26.13 5.07 -7.32
CA PHE A 57 26.29 4.59 -5.93
C PHE A 57 25.30 3.49 -5.57
N THR A 58 24.46 3.07 -6.50
CA THR A 58 23.46 2.01 -6.33
C THR A 58 23.85 0.75 -7.12
N GLY A 59 22.91 -0.16 -7.29
CA GLY A 59 23.10 -1.35 -8.12
C GLY A 59 23.07 -1.07 -9.63
N SER A 60 22.57 -2.03 -10.39
CA SER A 60 22.52 -1.96 -11.86
C SER A 60 21.25 -1.31 -12.43
N SER A 61 20.39 -0.78 -11.58
CA SER A 61 19.15 -0.11 -12.02
C SER A 61 19.45 1.26 -12.66
N ASP A 62 18.69 1.60 -13.68
CA ASP A 62 18.67 2.94 -14.26
C ASP A 62 17.34 3.64 -13.93
N ILE A 63 17.30 4.97 -14.18
CA ILE A 63 16.07 5.75 -14.05
C ILE A 63 15.89 6.68 -15.25
N VAL A 64 14.64 6.73 -15.71
CA VAL A 64 14.15 7.69 -16.72
C VAL A 64 12.85 8.32 -16.22
N GLY A 65 12.40 9.40 -16.82
CA GLY A 65 11.08 9.95 -16.50
C GLY A 65 10.84 11.30 -17.14
N GLY A 66 9.68 11.84 -16.82
CA GLY A 66 9.17 13.10 -17.35
C GLY A 66 7.64 13.12 -17.38
N SER A 67 7.07 14.00 -18.21
CA SER A 67 5.62 14.17 -18.36
C SER A 67 5.04 13.52 -19.61
N ASP A 68 5.85 12.88 -20.43
CA ASP A 68 5.37 12.08 -21.55
C ASP A 68 4.94 10.70 -21.05
N ILE A 69 3.69 10.33 -21.29
CA ILE A 69 3.13 9.05 -20.84
C ILE A 69 3.86 7.83 -21.42
N SER A 70 4.56 8.01 -22.55
CA SER A 70 5.37 6.94 -23.16
C SER A 70 6.44 6.38 -22.22
N VAL A 71 6.83 7.12 -21.18
CA VAL A 71 7.77 6.60 -20.17
C VAL A 71 7.18 5.43 -19.36
N VAL A 72 5.85 5.24 -19.39
CA VAL A 72 5.15 4.15 -18.71
C VAL A 72 5.13 2.87 -19.56
N GLU A 73 5.33 3.00 -20.89
CA GLU A 73 5.28 1.87 -21.82
C GLU A 73 6.20 0.71 -21.40
N GLY A 74 5.69 -0.51 -21.51
CA GLY A 74 6.45 -1.73 -21.17
C GLY A 74 6.67 -1.94 -19.66
N SER A 75 5.94 -1.24 -18.79
CA SER A 75 6.01 -1.46 -17.35
C SER A 75 5.43 -2.81 -16.96
N HIS A 76 6.12 -3.50 -16.04
CA HIS A 76 5.62 -4.72 -15.41
C HIS A 76 4.80 -4.38 -14.15
N VAL A 77 5.22 -3.32 -13.45
CA VAL A 77 4.51 -2.80 -12.27
C VAL A 77 4.38 -1.29 -12.40
N VAL A 78 3.18 -0.78 -12.15
CA VAL A 78 2.88 0.66 -12.07
C VAL A 78 2.41 0.98 -10.67
N VAL A 79 3.19 1.79 -9.94
CA VAL A 79 2.85 2.26 -8.58
C VAL A 79 2.26 3.65 -8.67
N ILE A 80 1.00 3.82 -8.25
CA ILE A 80 0.27 5.08 -8.34
C ILE A 80 0.35 5.80 -7.01
N THR A 81 1.09 6.91 -7.01
CA THR A 81 1.24 7.83 -5.88
C THR A 81 0.70 9.24 -6.20
N ALA A 82 0.25 9.43 -7.45
CA ALA A 82 -0.35 10.67 -7.91
C ALA A 82 -1.68 10.93 -7.22
N GLY A 83 -1.88 12.14 -6.75
CA GLY A 83 -3.09 12.58 -6.08
C GLY A 83 -2.92 13.95 -5.44
N ALA A 84 -4.04 14.58 -5.13
CA ALA A 84 -4.06 15.82 -4.37
C ALA A 84 -3.65 15.58 -2.92
N LYS A 85 -3.00 16.57 -2.31
CA LYS A 85 -2.78 16.61 -0.86
C LYS A 85 -4.01 17.22 -0.20
N GLN A 86 -4.31 16.75 1.02
CA GLN A 86 -5.38 17.34 1.80
C GLN A 86 -5.07 18.81 2.11
N GLU A 87 -5.99 19.69 1.79
CA GLU A 87 -5.89 21.11 2.10
C GLU A 87 -6.45 21.42 3.51
N PRO A 88 -6.00 22.51 4.14
CA PRO A 88 -6.57 22.95 5.41
C PRO A 88 -8.08 23.17 5.30
N GLY A 89 -8.86 22.49 6.13
CA GLY A 89 -10.33 22.56 6.13
C GLY A 89 -11.03 21.58 5.17
N GLN A 90 -10.30 20.89 4.30
CA GLN A 90 -10.87 19.89 3.40
C GLN A 90 -11.20 18.60 4.17
N THR A 91 -12.39 18.08 3.96
CA THR A 91 -12.80 16.79 4.54
C THR A 91 -12.14 15.61 3.83
N ARG A 92 -12.09 14.44 4.48
CA ARG A 92 -11.61 13.20 3.86
C ARG A 92 -12.43 12.80 2.63
N ILE A 93 -13.74 13.02 2.65
CA ILE A 93 -14.63 12.69 1.52
C ILE A 93 -14.35 13.60 0.33
N GLU A 94 -14.17 14.91 0.55
CA GLU A 94 -13.80 15.84 -0.53
C GLU A 94 -12.45 15.50 -1.16
N LEU A 95 -11.45 15.15 -0.36
CA LEU A 95 -10.17 14.67 -0.86
C LEU A 95 -10.33 13.37 -1.66
N ALA A 96 -11.14 12.44 -1.15
CA ALA A 96 -11.43 11.18 -1.85
C ALA A 96 -12.10 11.44 -3.20
N GLY A 97 -13.04 12.38 -3.28
CA GLY A 97 -13.69 12.79 -4.54
C GLY A 97 -12.70 13.38 -5.54
N THR A 98 -11.79 14.24 -5.07
CA THR A 98 -10.74 14.82 -5.92
C THR A 98 -9.81 13.72 -6.46
N ASN A 99 -9.33 12.83 -5.60
CA ASN A 99 -8.42 11.75 -6.02
C ASN A 99 -9.12 10.72 -6.91
N ALA A 100 -10.41 10.46 -6.69
CA ALA A 100 -11.22 9.62 -7.56
C ALA A 100 -11.33 10.19 -8.98
N ALA A 101 -11.53 11.52 -9.10
CA ALA A 101 -11.57 12.18 -10.40
C ALA A 101 -10.23 12.11 -11.13
N ILE A 102 -9.12 12.36 -10.43
CA ILE A 102 -7.76 12.22 -10.98
C ILE A 102 -7.54 10.78 -11.47
N LEU A 103 -7.88 9.79 -10.68
CA LEU A 103 -7.68 8.38 -10.99
C LEU A 103 -8.51 7.95 -12.21
N ARG A 104 -9.80 8.34 -12.26
CA ARG A 104 -10.68 8.04 -13.41
C ARG A 104 -10.18 8.64 -14.72
N SER A 105 -9.55 9.81 -14.68
CA SER A 105 -8.95 10.43 -15.87
C SER A 105 -7.66 9.72 -16.30
N MET A 106 -6.81 9.37 -15.35
CA MET A 106 -5.46 8.85 -15.60
C MET A 106 -5.44 7.36 -15.96
N MET A 107 -6.28 6.55 -15.32
CA MET A 107 -6.21 5.08 -15.46
C MET A 107 -6.39 4.57 -16.89
N PRO A 108 -7.34 5.11 -17.71
CA PRO A 108 -7.48 4.67 -19.10
C PRO A 108 -6.21 4.89 -19.93
N GLU A 109 -5.55 6.05 -19.76
CA GLU A 109 -4.32 6.39 -20.49
C GLU A 109 -3.17 5.48 -20.07
N LEU A 110 -3.03 5.21 -18.78
CA LEU A 110 -2.01 4.29 -18.27
C LEU A 110 -2.24 2.86 -18.78
N LEU A 111 -3.50 2.42 -18.84
CA LEU A 111 -3.84 1.08 -19.32
C LEU A 111 -3.59 0.92 -20.81
N GLU A 112 -3.74 1.99 -21.61
CA GLU A 112 -3.44 1.98 -23.05
C GLU A 112 -1.95 1.72 -23.31
N VAL A 113 -1.06 2.33 -22.52
CA VAL A 113 0.41 2.22 -22.73
C VAL A 113 1.04 1.06 -21.94
N ALA A 114 0.40 0.57 -20.90
CA ALA A 114 0.89 -0.54 -20.07
C ALA A 114 -0.22 -1.57 -19.76
N PRO A 115 -0.84 -2.19 -20.79
CA PRO A 115 -2.02 -3.05 -20.61
C PRO A 115 -1.74 -4.32 -19.80
N ASP A 116 -0.50 -4.77 -19.75
CA ASP A 116 -0.09 -5.99 -19.06
C ASP A 116 0.46 -5.76 -17.64
N ALA A 117 0.62 -4.50 -17.23
CA ALA A 117 1.16 -4.14 -15.92
C ALA A 117 0.25 -4.57 -14.75
N ILE A 118 0.87 -4.80 -13.60
CA ILE A 118 0.18 -4.85 -12.32
C ILE A 118 0.18 -3.44 -11.74
N TYR A 119 -0.99 -2.97 -11.32
CA TYR A 119 -1.19 -1.64 -10.77
C TYR A 119 -1.30 -1.68 -9.25
N VAL A 120 -0.45 -0.91 -8.57
CA VAL A 120 -0.44 -0.81 -7.10
C VAL A 120 -0.83 0.61 -6.69
N ILE A 121 -2.00 0.77 -6.09
CA ILE A 121 -2.51 2.06 -5.61
C ILE A 121 -1.90 2.37 -4.25
N VAL A 122 -1.27 3.54 -4.13
CA VAL A 122 -0.70 4.05 -2.87
C VAL A 122 -1.37 5.36 -2.45
N THR A 123 -1.98 6.04 -3.40
CA THR A 123 -2.75 7.29 -3.16
C THR A 123 -3.94 7.03 -2.24
N ASN A 124 -4.09 7.88 -1.22
CA ASN A 124 -5.20 7.77 -0.26
C ASN A 124 -6.47 8.51 -0.73
N PRO A 125 -7.64 7.96 -0.34
CA PRO A 125 -7.91 6.72 0.42
C PRO A 125 -7.77 5.47 -0.46
N CYS A 126 -6.70 4.72 -0.28
CA CYS A 126 -6.25 3.70 -1.23
C CYS A 126 -7.26 2.57 -1.45
N ASP A 127 -8.00 2.15 -0.42
CA ASP A 127 -8.98 1.07 -0.52
C ASP A 127 -10.15 1.46 -1.47
N VAL A 128 -10.76 2.61 -1.24
CA VAL A 128 -11.85 3.11 -2.08
C VAL A 128 -11.37 3.39 -3.50
N LEU A 129 -10.20 3.99 -3.64
CA LEU A 129 -9.60 4.25 -4.95
C LEU A 129 -9.29 2.96 -5.72
N THR A 130 -8.98 1.86 -5.04
CA THR A 130 -8.79 0.55 -5.66
C THR A 130 -10.09 0.01 -6.27
N VAL A 131 -11.21 0.13 -5.56
CA VAL A 131 -12.52 -0.25 -6.11
C VAL A 131 -12.84 0.57 -7.37
N LEU A 132 -12.68 1.90 -7.29
CA LEU A 132 -12.94 2.80 -8.41
C LEU A 132 -12.01 2.56 -9.60
N ALA A 133 -10.74 2.27 -9.35
CA ALA A 133 -9.75 1.94 -10.38
C ALA A 133 -10.12 0.63 -11.09
N GLN A 134 -10.53 -0.39 -10.34
CA GLN A 134 -10.98 -1.65 -10.90
C GLN A 134 -12.24 -1.46 -11.77
N GLU A 135 -13.24 -0.71 -11.27
CA GLU A 135 -14.46 -0.39 -12.02
C GLU A 135 -14.15 0.38 -13.32
N THR A 136 -13.21 1.32 -13.27
CA THR A 136 -12.83 2.15 -14.41
C THR A 136 -12.08 1.37 -15.49
N THR A 137 -11.21 0.45 -15.07
CA THR A 137 -10.32 -0.29 -15.99
C THR A 137 -10.87 -1.63 -16.44
N GLY A 138 -11.77 -2.24 -15.66
CA GLY A 138 -12.22 -3.60 -15.87
C GLY A 138 -11.15 -4.67 -15.60
N LEU A 139 -9.99 -4.29 -15.03
CA LEU A 139 -8.95 -5.25 -14.68
C LEU A 139 -9.44 -6.22 -13.60
N PRO A 140 -8.96 -7.48 -13.61
CA PRO A 140 -9.27 -8.40 -12.53
C PRO A 140 -8.61 -7.92 -11.21
N PRO A 141 -9.22 -8.20 -10.02
CA PRO A 141 -8.74 -7.68 -8.74
C PRO A 141 -7.28 -7.98 -8.42
N GLU A 142 -6.77 -9.12 -8.88
CA GLU A 142 -5.39 -9.51 -8.67
C GLU A 142 -4.39 -8.60 -9.38
N ARG A 143 -4.79 -7.93 -10.47
CA ARG A 143 -3.92 -7.04 -11.25
C ARG A 143 -4.01 -5.57 -10.85
N ILE A 144 -4.97 -5.21 -9.99
CA ILE A 144 -5.12 -3.85 -9.49
C ILE A 144 -5.52 -3.89 -8.02
N PHE A 145 -4.60 -3.49 -7.16
CA PHE A 145 -4.77 -3.55 -5.72
C PHE A 145 -3.98 -2.42 -5.03
N ALA A 146 -4.23 -2.18 -3.75
CA ALA A 146 -3.51 -1.13 -3.03
C ALA A 146 -2.43 -1.68 -2.09
N SER A 147 -1.51 -0.79 -1.70
CA SER A 147 -0.52 -1.08 -0.67
C SER A 147 -1.15 -1.49 0.66
N GLY A 148 -2.40 -1.07 0.90
CA GLY A 148 -3.16 -1.43 2.09
C GLY A 148 -2.40 -1.21 3.38
N THR A 149 -2.49 -2.16 4.30
CA THR A 149 -1.87 -2.08 5.62
C THR A 149 -0.47 -2.70 5.71
N VAL A 150 0.26 -2.81 4.61
CA VAL A 150 1.64 -3.33 4.61
C VAL A 150 2.54 -2.45 5.49
N LEU A 151 2.41 -1.13 5.42
CA LEU A 151 3.18 -0.23 6.26
C LEU A 151 2.74 -0.29 7.73
N ASP A 152 1.45 -0.36 7.99
CA ASP A 152 0.90 -0.45 9.37
C ASP A 152 1.33 -1.75 10.04
N THR A 153 1.35 -2.83 9.27
CA THR A 153 1.92 -4.12 9.68
C THR A 153 3.42 -4.01 10.02
N SER A 154 4.19 -3.26 9.25
CA SER A 154 5.60 -3.00 9.54
C SER A 154 5.76 -2.23 10.87
N ARG A 155 4.92 -1.22 11.11
CA ARG A 155 4.88 -0.48 12.38
C ARG A 155 4.54 -1.38 13.57
N LEU A 156 3.54 -2.25 13.39
CA LEU A 156 3.14 -3.23 14.41
C LEU A 156 4.30 -4.16 14.76
N ARG A 157 4.91 -4.79 13.73
CA ARG A 157 6.04 -5.70 13.92
C ARG A 157 7.23 -5.02 14.59
N TRP A 158 7.52 -3.79 14.21
CA TRP A 158 8.59 -3.00 14.84
C TRP A 158 8.31 -2.75 16.33
N LYS A 159 7.10 -2.30 16.70
CA LYS A 159 6.73 -2.07 18.08
C LYS A 159 6.77 -3.35 18.94
N LEU A 160 6.21 -4.44 18.42
CA LEU A 160 6.24 -5.73 19.08
C LEU A 160 7.67 -6.25 19.26
N ALA A 161 8.52 -6.11 18.24
CA ALA A 161 9.92 -6.48 18.32
C ALA A 161 10.69 -5.70 19.38
N GLN A 162 10.51 -4.38 19.43
CA GLN A 162 11.07 -3.50 20.45
C GLN A 162 10.64 -3.94 21.86
N ARG A 163 9.35 -4.17 22.06
CA ARG A 163 8.77 -4.57 23.34
C ARG A 163 9.21 -5.97 23.79
N ALA A 164 9.40 -6.87 22.83
CA ALA A 164 9.80 -8.26 23.08
C ALA A 164 11.32 -8.46 23.14
N GLY A 165 12.13 -7.48 22.72
CA GLY A 165 13.59 -7.58 22.64
C GLY A 165 14.05 -8.58 21.58
N VAL A 166 13.37 -8.65 20.42
CA VAL A 166 13.69 -9.56 19.32
C VAL A 166 13.84 -8.82 18.00
N ALA A 167 14.38 -9.46 16.98
CA ALA A 167 14.40 -8.93 15.63
C ALA A 167 12.96 -8.82 15.07
N ALA A 168 12.67 -7.75 14.31
CA ALA A 168 11.35 -7.57 13.69
C ALA A 168 10.99 -8.70 12.72
N SER A 169 11.98 -9.32 12.09
CA SER A 169 11.82 -10.50 11.23
C SER A 169 11.30 -11.75 11.95
N SER A 170 11.42 -11.80 13.28
CA SER A 170 10.88 -12.89 14.11
C SER A 170 9.43 -12.65 14.54
N VAL A 171 8.85 -11.50 14.22
CA VAL A 171 7.46 -11.14 14.56
C VAL A 171 6.58 -11.40 13.35
N HIS A 172 5.59 -12.28 13.51
CA HIS A 172 4.59 -12.62 12.51
C HIS A 172 3.24 -12.06 12.99
N ALA A 173 2.90 -10.87 12.55
CA ALA A 173 1.67 -10.18 12.90
C ALA A 173 1.23 -9.33 11.70
N HIS A 174 -0.08 -9.08 11.56
CA HIS A 174 -0.64 -8.27 10.49
C HIS A 174 -1.64 -7.26 11.06
N ILE A 175 -1.62 -6.05 10.52
CA ILE A 175 -2.77 -5.15 10.56
C ILE A 175 -3.60 -5.47 9.33
N ILE A 176 -4.92 -5.53 9.48
CA ILE A 176 -5.88 -5.88 8.43
C ILE A 176 -7.09 -4.94 8.47
N GLY A 177 -7.99 -5.05 7.50
CA GLY A 177 -9.16 -4.20 7.36
C GLY A 177 -8.90 -3.00 6.45
N GLU A 178 -9.56 -1.89 6.70
CA GLU A 178 -9.34 -0.60 6.04
C GLU A 178 -7.93 -0.07 6.37
N HIS A 179 -7.24 0.55 5.40
CA HIS A 179 -6.09 1.40 5.72
C HIS A 179 -6.60 2.76 6.25
N GLY A 180 -6.92 2.82 7.54
CA GLY A 180 -7.53 3.99 8.17
C GLY A 180 -8.01 3.73 9.59
N ASP A 181 -9.12 4.39 9.97
CA ASP A 181 -9.57 4.42 11.36
C ASP A 181 -10.13 3.07 11.85
N THR A 182 -10.53 2.18 10.95
CA THR A 182 -11.11 0.86 11.28
C THR A 182 -10.12 -0.29 11.10
N GLU A 183 -8.82 0.00 10.85
CA GLU A 183 -7.77 -1.02 10.83
C GLU A 183 -7.64 -1.70 12.20
N PHE A 184 -7.25 -2.97 12.20
CA PHE A 184 -7.04 -3.71 13.43
C PHE A 184 -5.99 -4.81 13.30
N PRO A 185 -5.29 -5.18 14.40
CA PRO A 185 -4.35 -6.28 14.40
C PRO A 185 -5.06 -7.63 14.42
N LEU A 186 -4.60 -8.57 13.60
CA LEU A 186 -5.05 -9.97 13.62
C LEU A 186 -4.34 -10.71 14.77
N TRP A 187 -4.77 -10.44 16.01
CA TRP A 187 -4.12 -10.95 17.21
C TRP A 187 -4.19 -12.47 17.37
N SER A 188 -5.27 -13.08 16.89
CA SER A 188 -5.46 -14.54 16.98
C SER A 188 -4.39 -15.33 16.21
N ARG A 189 -3.71 -14.67 15.26
CA ARG A 189 -2.66 -15.26 14.40
C ARG A 189 -1.28 -14.64 14.61
N ALA A 190 -1.17 -13.67 15.54
CA ALA A 190 0.10 -13.03 15.81
C ALA A 190 1.01 -13.92 16.65
N THR A 191 2.28 -14.07 16.22
CA THR A 191 3.28 -14.88 16.91
C THR A 191 4.64 -14.17 16.93
N ILE A 192 5.47 -14.53 17.90
CA ILE A 192 6.92 -14.27 17.89
C ILE A 192 7.62 -15.63 17.77
N GLY A 193 8.30 -15.84 16.63
CA GLY A 193 8.69 -17.20 16.25
C GLY A 193 7.44 -18.08 16.15
N THR A 194 7.41 -19.18 16.91
CA THR A 194 6.27 -20.11 16.96
C THR A 194 5.33 -19.89 18.15
N VAL A 195 5.64 -18.89 19.02
CA VAL A 195 4.88 -18.66 20.26
C VAL A 195 3.78 -17.62 20.00
N PRO A 196 2.51 -17.89 20.32
CA PRO A 196 1.44 -16.91 20.22
C PRO A 196 1.78 -15.64 21.00
N ILE A 197 1.45 -14.48 20.43
CA ILE A 197 1.82 -13.17 21.02
C ILE A 197 1.32 -13.00 22.45
N ARG A 198 0.13 -13.51 22.74
CA ARG A 198 -0.51 -13.45 24.07
C ARG A 198 0.16 -14.35 25.10
N GLU A 199 0.99 -15.29 24.68
CA GLU A 199 1.70 -16.26 25.54
C GLU A 199 3.20 -15.96 25.60
N TRP A 200 3.68 -15.10 24.70
CA TRP A 200 5.11 -14.84 24.56
C TRP A 200 5.69 -14.12 25.78
N GLN A 201 6.79 -14.66 26.28
CA GLN A 201 7.59 -14.08 27.35
C GLN A 201 9.04 -14.60 27.25
N SER A 202 9.97 -13.85 27.83
CA SER A 202 11.35 -14.26 28.00
C SER A 202 11.84 -13.88 29.40
N ALA A 203 13.08 -14.30 29.75
CA ALA A 203 13.65 -13.99 31.07
C ALA A 203 13.70 -12.47 31.40
N SER A 204 13.86 -11.64 30.37
CA SER A 204 13.99 -10.17 30.48
C SER A 204 12.75 -9.38 30.04
N HIS A 205 11.78 -10.04 29.40
CA HIS A 205 10.59 -9.38 28.86
C HIS A 205 9.34 -10.17 29.29
N PRO A 206 8.55 -9.62 30.22
CA PRO A 206 7.33 -10.27 30.71
C PRO A 206 6.26 -10.31 29.62
N ARG A 207 5.29 -11.19 29.80
CA ARG A 207 4.11 -11.35 28.95
C ARG A 207 3.38 -10.02 28.75
N MET A 208 2.94 -9.76 27.53
CA MET A 208 2.12 -8.60 27.18
C MET A 208 0.66 -8.86 27.55
N GLY A 209 0.08 -7.97 28.36
CA GLY A 209 -1.35 -8.01 28.71
C GLY A 209 -2.22 -7.46 27.56
N ALA A 210 -3.54 -7.71 27.65
CA ALA A 210 -4.50 -7.24 26.65
C ALA A 210 -4.44 -5.70 26.50
N ASP A 211 -4.47 -4.96 27.60
CA ASP A 211 -4.43 -3.49 27.58
C ASP A 211 -3.13 -2.93 26.96
N GLU A 212 -2.03 -3.68 27.02
CA GLU A 212 -0.77 -3.29 26.41
C GLU A 212 -0.81 -3.52 24.89
N LEU A 213 -1.37 -4.64 24.44
CA LEU A 213 -1.59 -4.93 23.03
C LEU A 213 -2.55 -3.92 22.39
N ASP A 214 -3.63 -3.54 23.10
CA ASP A 214 -4.57 -2.53 22.62
C ASP A 214 -3.90 -1.15 22.49
N ARG A 215 -3.06 -0.74 23.44
CA ARG A 215 -2.26 0.49 23.31
C ARG A 215 -1.30 0.45 22.12
N ILE A 216 -0.67 -0.70 21.88
CA ILE A 216 0.19 -0.87 20.69
C ILE A 216 -0.62 -0.71 19.40
N ALA A 217 -1.81 -1.28 19.32
CA ALA A 217 -2.70 -1.14 18.16
C ALA A 217 -3.06 0.33 17.89
N VAL A 218 -3.49 1.06 18.93
CA VAL A 218 -3.79 2.50 18.84
C VAL A 218 -2.56 3.30 18.38
N ASP A 219 -1.41 3.03 18.95
CA ASP A 219 -0.16 3.70 18.58
C ASP A 219 0.27 3.45 17.12
N VAL A 220 -0.04 2.26 16.57
CA VAL A 220 0.21 1.94 15.16
C VAL A 220 -0.70 2.76 14.26
N ARG A 221 -2.00 2.75 14.52
CA ARG A 221 -3.00 3.51 13.77
C ARG A 221 -2.67 5.01 13.77
N ASP A 222 -2.30 5.55 14.92
CA ASP A 222 -2.04 6.98 15.09
C ASP A 222 -0.63 7.41 14.64
N ALA A 223 0.22 6.47 14.23
CA ALA A 223 1.62 6.75 13.88
C ALA A 223 1.77 7.72 12.70
N ALA A 224 0.91 7.60 11.69
CA ALA A 224 0.94 8.49 10.52
C ALA A 224 0.66 9.94 10.92
N TYR A 225 -0.30 10.18 11.79
CA TYR A 225 -0.64 11.53 12.28
C TYR A 225 0.55 12.17 13.01
N LYS A 226 1.22 11.41 13.89
CA LYS A 226 2.42 11.88 14.62
C LYS A 226 3.55 12.28 13.63
N VAL A 227 3.79 11.47 12.59
CA VAL A 227 4.82 11.77 11.57
C VAL A 227 4.45 13.01 10.76
N ILE A 228 3.19 13.12 10.30
CA ILE A 228 2.71 14.28 9.53
C ILE A 228 2.78 15.55 10.38
N GLN A 229 2.37 15.49 11.63
CA GLN A 229 2.45 16.63 12.56
C GLN A 229 3.88 17.09 12.78
N GLY A 230 4.85 16.16 12.84
CA GLY A 230 6.26 16.47 13.11
C GLY A 230 7.06 16.94 11.90
N LYS A 231 6.77 16.46 10.69
CA LYS A 231 7.56 16.75 9.48
C LYS A 231 6.76 17.10 8.23
N GLY A 232 5.43 17.25 8.35
CA GLY A 232 4.54 17.69 7.26
C GLY A 232 4.09 16.58 6.31
N ALA A 233 4.80 15.46 6.23
CA ALA A 233 4.45 14.35 5.36
C ALA A 233 5.08 13.03 5.85
N THR A 234 4.44 11.90 5.54
CA THR A 234 5.05 10.57 5.64
C THR A 234 5.42 10.11 4.22
N ASN A 235 6.64 9.64 4.02
CA ASN A 235 7.14 9.24 2.69
C ASN A 235 8.16 8.10 2.72
N TYR A 236 9.16 8.11 3.59
CA TYR A 236 10.24 7.12 3.55
C TYR A 236 9.75 5.69 3.76
N ALA A 237 8.93 5.48 4.80
CA ALA A 237 8.46 4.14 5.14
C ALA A 237 7.47 3.59 4.11
N ILE A 238 6.58 4.44 3.56
CA ILE A 238 5.68 4.01 2.48
C ILE A 238 6.45 3.77 1.17
N GLY A 239 7.51 4.54 0.88
CA GLY A 239 8.40 4.25 -0.25
C GLY A 239 9.02 2.85 -0.14
N LEU A 240 9.53 2.47 1.04
CA LEU A 240 10.05 1.13 1.29
C LEU A 240 8.96 0.03 1.24
N ALA A 241 7.76 0.29 1.78
CA ALA A 241 6.66 -0.66 1.74
C ALA A 241 6.17 -0.92 0.30
N SER A 242 6.03 0.14 -0.50
CA SER A 242 5.69 0.03 -1.92
C SER A 242 6.75 -0.73 -2.70
N THR A 243 8.03 -0.42 -2.48
CA THR A 243 9.15 -1.14 -3.10
C THR A 243 9.15 -2.62 -2.72
N ARG A 244 8.81 -2.96 -1.46
CA ARG A 244 8.71 -4.35 -1.02
C ARG A 244 7.58 -5.12 -1.74
N ILE A 245 6.47 -4.46 -2.03
CA ILE A 245 5.38 -5.04 -2.84
C ILE A 245 5.87 -5.28 -4.28
N VAL A 246 6.56 -4.29 -4.85
CA VAL A 246 7.15 -4.39 -6.19
C VAL A 246 8.11 -5.57 -6.30
N GLU A 247 8.98 -5.76 -5.31
CA GLU A 247 9.91 -6.91 -5.25
C GLU A 247 9.16 -8.25 -5.23
N ALA A 248 8.12 -8.35 -4.41
CA ALA A 248 7.31 -9.58 -4.33
C ALA A 248 6.68 -9.94 -5.69
N ILE A 249 6.30 -8.92 -6.48
CA ILE A 249 5.77 -9.12 -7.84
C ILE A 249 6.89 -9.49 -8.82
N LEU A 250 7.94 -8.67 -8.91
CA LEU A 250 8.98 -8.81 -9.93
C LEU A 250 9.87 -10.05 -9.72
N ASP A 251 10.03 -10.49 -8.48
CA ASP A 251 10.81 -11.67 -8.11
C ASP A 251 9.95 -12.95 -7.98
N ASP A 252 8.64 -12.84 -8.29
CA ASP A 252 7.65 -13.94 -8.16
C ASP A 252 7.72 -14.66 -6.81
N GLU A 253 7.87 -13.90 -5.73
CA GLU A 253 8.21 -14.44 -4.41
C GLU A 253 7.09 -15.25 -3.74
N HIS A 254 5.83 -15.08 -4.16
CA HIS A 254 4.66 -15.63 -3.45
C HIS A 254 4.62 -15.19 -1.97
N ALA A 255 4.98 -13.93 -1.72
CA ALA A 255 5.04 -13.37 -0.38
C ALA A 255 3.64 -13.14 0.19
N VAL A 256 3.42 -13.51 1.46
CA VAL A 256 2.17 -13.22 2.16
C VAL A 256 2.22 -11.81 2.75
N MET A 257 1.37 -10.92 2.23
CA MET A 257 1.32 -9.51 2.60
C MET A 257 -0.13 -9.04 2.77
N PRO A 258 -0.43 -8.13 3.71
CA PRO A 258 -1.78 -7.58 3.89
C PRO A 258 -2.00 -6.39 2.92
N VAL A 259 -2.01 -6.68 1.63
CA VAL A 259 -2.38 -5.73 0.59
C VAL A 259 -3.90 -5.63 0.49
N SER A 260 -4.40 -4.49 0.00
CA SER A 260 -5.85 -4.26 -0.13
C SER A 260 -6.31 -4.64 -1.54
N THR A 261 -7.15 -5.66 -1.63
CA THR A 261 -7.72 -6.16 -2.88
C THR A 261 -9.24 -6.09 -2.84
N VAL A 262 -9.89 -5.91 -4.00
CA VAL A 262 -11.35 -6.03 -4.08
C VAL A 262 -11.74 -7.47 -3.80
N LEU A 263 -12.37 -7.69 -2.65
CA LEU A 263 -12.75 -9.01 -2.18
C LEU A 263 -13.94 -9.58 -2.97
N ARG A 264 -13.92 -10.89 -3.18
CA ARG A 264 -15.00 -11.67 -3.78
C ARG A 264 -15.30 -12.85 -2.88
N ASP A 265 -16.48 -12.84 -2.27
CA ASP A 265 -16.97 -13.87 -1.35
C ASP A 265 -15.97 -14.27 -0.23
N PHE A 266 -15.24 -13.27 0.29
CA PHE A 266 -14.26 -13.48 1.34
C PHE A 266 -14.95 -13.40 2.71
N HIS A 267 -15.23 -14.52 3.34
CA HIS A 267 -16.02 -14.62 4.59
C HIS A 267 -17.38 -13.89 4.53
N GLY A 268 -18.01 -13.91 3.34
CA GLY A 268 -19.26 -13.22 3.06
C GLY A 268 -19.12 -11.72 2.82
N ILE A 269 -17.89 -11.22 2.62
CA ILE A 269 -17.61 -9.83 2.21
C ILE A 269 -17.33 -9.82 0.71
N ASP A 270 -18.00 -8.93 -0.02
CA ASP A 270 -17.90 -8.81 -1.46
C ASP A 270 -17.92 -7.35 -1.91
N GLY A 271 -17.22 -7.04 -3.03
CA GLY A 271 -17.29 -5.76 -3.72
C GLY A 271 -16.62 -4.57 -3.03
N VAL A 272 -15.80 -4.79 -1.98
CA VAL A 272 -14.99 -3.77 -1.31
C VAL A 272 -13.54 -4.18 -1.31
N ALA A 273 -12.62 -3.20 -1.36
CA ALA A 273 -11.21 -3.46 -1.19
C ALA A 273 -10.84 -3.38 0.29
N LEU A 274 -10.23 -4.45 0.79
CA LEU A 274 -9.76 -4.56 2.17
C LEU A 274 -8.38 -5.21 2.21
N SER A 275 -7.59 -4.79 3.18
CA SER A 275 -6.31 -5.42 3.49
C SER A 275 -6.55 -6.73 4.23
N VAL A 276 -6.19 -7.83 3.58
CA VAL A 276 -6.23 -9.18 4.15
C VAL A 276 -4.94 -9.91 3.77
N PRO A 277 -4.52 -10.94 4.50
CA PRO A 277 -3.39 -11.76 4.09
C PRO A 277 -3.59 -12.27 2.67
N SER A 278 -2.70 -11.86 1.76
CA SER A 278 -2.77 -12.17 0.33
C SER A 278 -1.43 -12.68 -0.16
N ILE A 279 -1.43 -13.62 -1.08
CA ILE A 279 -0.22 -14.07 -1.77
C ILE A 279 0.05 -13.08 -2.90
N VAL A 280 1.21 -12.42 -2.84
CA VAL A 280 1.67 -11.46 -3.86
C VAL A 280 2.78 -12.12 -4.69
N SER A 281 2.59 -12.14 -6.01
CA SER A 281 3.46 -12.82 -6.97
C SER A 281 3.49 -12.09 -8.31
N ALA A 282 4.21 -12.61 -9.31
CA ALA A 282 4.20 -12.08 -10.68
C ALA A 282 2.80 -12.08 -11.34
N ARG A 283 1.84 -12.81 -10.78
CA ARG A 283 0.46 -12.82 -11.26
C ARG A 283 -0.45 -11.81 -10.57
N GLY A 284 0.07 -11.09 -9.58
CA GLY A 284 -0.66 -10.11 -8.77
C GLY A 284 -0.92 -10.57 -7.35
N ALA A 285 -2.01 -10.09 -6.75
CA ALA A 285 -2.36 -10.31 -5.34
C ALA A 285 -3.61 -11.18 -5.20
N PHE A 286 -3.50 -12.26 -4.45
CA PHE A 286 -4.57 -13.23 -4.24
C PHE A 286 -4.86 -13.38 -2.75
N PRO A 287 -6.02 -12.92 -2.24
CA PRO A 287 -6.45 -13.17 -0.87
C PRO A 287 -6.40 -14.66 -0.51
N ILE A 288 -6.04 -14.97 0.73
CA ILE A 288 -6.01 -16.34 1.25
C ILE A 288 -7.35 -16.63 1.93
N PRO A 289 -8.28 -17.39 1.28
CA PRO A 289 -9.63 -17.62 1.80
C PRO A 289 -9.64 -18.39 3.14
N GLU A 290 -8.61 -19.22 3.36
CA GLU A 290 -8.45 -19.99 4.58
C GLU A 290 -7.93 -19.17 5.78
N THR A 291 -7.75 -17.85 5.62
CA THR A 291 -7.39 -16.99 6.75
C THR A 291 -8.46 -17.10 7.84
N ALA A 292 -8.07 -17.67 8.97
CA ALA A 292 -9.01 -17.86 10.06
C ALA A 292 -9.04 -16.63 10.97
N PHE A 293 -10.22 -16.17 11.30
CA PHE A 293 -10.53 -15.08 12.23
C PHE A 293 -11.24 -15.64 13.45
N ASP A 294 -11.06 -15.03 14.60
CA ASP A 294 -12.00 -15.23 15.70
C ASP A 294 -13.29 -14.40 15.46
N VAL A 295 -14.29 -14.60 16.30
CA VAL A 295 -15.61 -13.97 16.11
C VAL A 295 -15.52 -12.44 16.17
N ALA A 296 -14.70 -11.90 17.08
CA ALA A 296 -14.52 -10.47 17.23
C ALA A 296 -13.76 -9.86 16.04
N GLU A 297 -12.73 -10.53 15.56
CA GLU A 297 -11.94 -10.11 14.40
C GLU A 297 -12.79 -10.10 13.12
N LEU A 298 -13.64 -11.11 12.92
CA LEU A 298 -14.54 -11.14 11.79
C LEU A 298 -15.57 -10.00 11.82
N GLU A 299 -16.06 -9.65 13.01
CA GLU A 299 -16.95 -8.49 13.20
C GLU A 299 -16.23 -7.17 12.90
N LEU A 300 -14.98 -7.01 13.32
CA LEU A 300 -14.16 -5.84 12.98
C LEU A 300 -13.92 -5.74 11.46
N LEU A 301 -13.67 -6.87 10.80
CA LEU A 301 -13.48 -6.90 9.35
C LEU A 301 -14.76 -6.47 8.60
N ARG A 302 -15.94 -6.91 9.07
CA ARG A 302 -17.23 -6.49 8.52
C ARG A 302 -17.48 -4.99 8.73
N ARG A 303 -17.14 -4.46 9.90
CA ARG A 303 -17.22 -3.01 10.16
C ARG A 303 -16.33 -2.20 9.22
N SER A 304 -15.11 -2.66 8.97
CA SER A 304 -14.23 -2.03 7.96
C SER A 304 -14.88 -2.06 6.57
N ALA A 305 -15.47 -3.19 6.19
CA ALA A 305 -16.17 -3.32 4.91
C ALA A 305 -17.35 -2.35 4.78
N ASP A 306 -18.15 -2.22 5.83
CA ASP A 306 -19.33 -1.33 5.82
C ASP A 306 -18.91 0.15 5.74
N ALA A 307 -17.89 0.57 6.50
CA ALA A 307 -17.35 1.92 6.43
C ALA A 307 -16.85 2.27 5.02
N LEU A 308 -16.18 1.35 4.35
CA LEU A 308 -15.69 1.58 2.99
C LEU A 308 -16.81 1.60 1.95
N ARG A 309 -17.86 0.78 2.12
CA ARG A 309 -19.05 0.85 1.25
C ARG A 309 -19.70 2.21 1.30
N GLU A 310 -19.93 2.77 2.51
CA GLU A 310 -20.52 4.09 2.68
C GLU A 310 -19.71 5.17 1.95
N VAL A 311 -18.39 5.15 2.03
CA VAL A 311 -17.52 6.08 1.32
C VAL A 311 -17.58 5.86 -0.19
N ALA A 312 -17.50 4.62 -0.66
CA ALA A 312 -17.55 4.28 -2.08
C ALA A 312 -18.88 4.72 -2.72
N ASP A 313 -20.00 4.49 -2.04
CA ASP A 313 -21.33 4.89 -2.51
C ASP A 313 -21.47 6.41 -2.60
N SER A 314 -20.96 7.15 -1.59
CA SER A 314 -20.94 8.61 -1.64
C SER A 314 -20.15 9.18 -2.83
N LEU A 315 -19.09 8.48 -3.28
CA LEU A 315 -18.28 8.88 -4.43
C LEU A 315 -18.90 8.49 -5.79
N ARG A 316 -19.77 7.49 -5.82
CA ARG A 316 -20.53 7.10 -7.03
C ARG A 316 -21.70 8.06 -7.28
N GLU A 317 -22.37 8.54 -6.23
CA GLU A 317 -23.50 9.44 -6.33
C GLU A 317 -23.12 10.87 -6.77
N GLY A 318 -21.82 11.23 -6.71
CA GLY A 318 -21.31 12.57 -6.97
C GLY A 318 -21.68 13.55 -5.83
N PRO A 319 -21.13 14.77 -5.81
CA PRO A 319 -21.58 15.77 -4.87
C PRO A 319 -23.05 16.06 -5.15
N SER A 320 -23.94 15.66 -4.22
CA SER A 320 -25.33 16.07 -4.24
C SER A 320 -25.36 17.60 -4.46
N ALA A 321 -25.96 18.03 -5.55
CA ALA A 321 -26.21 19.43 -5.78
C ALA A 321 -27.08 19.91 -4.60
N ALA A 322 -26.41 20.40 -3.57
CA ALA A 322 -27.09 21.12 -2.50
C ALA A 322 -27.68 22.37 -3.11
N SER A 323 -28.97 22.31 -3.29
CA SER A 323 -29.87 23.41 -3.69
C SER A 323 -29.85 24.57 -2.69
#